data_5b2cc0ce2a640e45c092bde0cf1999f1
#
_entry.id   5b2cc0ce2a640e45c092bde0cf1999f1
#
_cell.length_a   1.000
_cell.length_b   1.000
_cell.length_c   1.000
_cell.angle_alpha   90.00
_cell.angle_beta   90.00
_cell.angle_gamma   90.00
#
_symmetry.space_group_name_H-M   'P 1'
#
loop_
_entity.id
_entity.type
_entity.pdbx_description
1 polymer ?
#
loop_
_entity_poly.entity_id
_entity_poly.type
_entity_poly.pdbx_seq_one_letter_code
_entity_poly.pdbx_strand_id
1 'polypeptide(L)'
;MHTPIKAITLLILILGARQGLAQHYLEVRGADTKYRYFDWNYTFANSALVDMFYVGVPGSNEFNLGGGYGFKPKPCLTLAPLVYAVIGKEAEQRGIKIALLVMLEKEGWKVNSFLGHFERISGDVDDYQVLDTLDVSRVVHGPFEVGFSSGFFRAGGKWNPQNGPLFKLNDRLGAWYVSWRFGPDNELRFSRNFLFK
;
A
#
# COMPACT_ATOMS: atom_id res chain seq x y z
N MET A 1 15.67 -28.56 20.43
CA MET A 1 15.41 -27.31 19.69
C MET A 1 15.08 -27.57 18.23
N HIS A 2 13.87 -28.08 17.88
CA HIS A 2 13.52 -28.45 16.48
C HIS A 2 12.08 -28.03 16.08
N THR A 3 11.47 -27.04 16.76
CA THR A 3 10.07 -26.67 16.54
C THR A 3 9.79 -25.56 15.50
N PRO A 4 10.68 -24.62 15.16
CA PRO A 4 10.31 -23.53 14.25
C PRO A 4 10.21 -23.96 12.78
N ILE A 5 11.06 -24.90 12.34
CA ILE A 5 11.09 -25.31 10.90
C ILE A 5 9.80 -26.03 10.47
N LYS A 6 9.23 -26.86 11.33
CA LYS A 6 7.98 -27.59 11.04
C LYS A 6 6.77 -26.67 10.95
N ALA A 7 6.74 -25.58 11.73
CA ALA A 7 5.67 -24.61 11.69
C ALA A 7 5.71 -23.77 10.39
N ILE A 8 6.90 -23.42 9.92
CA ILE A 8 7.10 -22.68 8.66
C ILE A 8 6.71 -23.58 7.46
N THR A 9 7.08 -24.86 7.47
CA THR A 9 6.73 -25.79 6.39
C THR A 9 5.23 -26.06 6.36
N LEU A 10 4.55 -26.14 7.49
CA LEU A 10 3.10 -26.31 7.57
C LEU A 10 2.37 -25.04 7.07
N LEU A 11 2.89 -23.85 7.38
CA LEU A 11 2.35 -22.57 6.89
C LEU A 11 2.44 -22.49 5.36
N ILE A 12 3.55 -22.90 4.76
CA ILE A 12 3.76 -22.94 3.30
C ILE A 12 2.81 -23.95 2.62
N LEU A 13 2.52 -25.09 3.24
CA LEU A 13 1.61 -26.10 2.70
C LEU A 13 0.13 -25.71 2.76
N ILE A 14 -0.28 -24.94 3.76
CA ILE A 14 -1.66 -24.42 3.88
C ILE A 14 -1.94 -23.32 2.85
N LEU A 15 -0.91 -22.62 2.39
CA LEU A 15 -1.00 -21.52 1.43
C LEU A 15 -1.14 -22.00 -0.04
N GLY A 16 -1.04 -23.30 -0.32
CA GLY A 16 -0.95 -23.85 -1.68
C GLY A 16 -2.25 -24.04 -2.47
N ALA A 17 -3.41 -23.58 -2.02
CA ALA A 17 -4.68 -24.08 -2.57
C ALA A 17 -5.68 -23.02 -3.06
N ARG A 18 -5.25 -22.02 -3.83
CA ARG A 18 -6.17 -21.28 -4.73
C ARG A 18 -5.43 -20.79 -5.96
N GLN A 19 -5.78 -21.30 -7.13
CA GLN A 19 -5.28 -20.82 -8.41
C GLN A 19 -5.96 -19.46 -8.72
N GLY A 20 -5.26 -18.36 -8.46
CA GLY A 20 -5.55 -17.06 -9.04
C GLY A 20 -4.77 -16.86 -10.34
N LEU A 21 -5.13 -15.89 -11.15
CA LEU A 21 -4.28 -15.47 -12.27
C LEU A 21 -3.11 -14.64 -11.70
N ALA A 22 -1.91 -14.91 -12.18
CA ALA A 22 -0.76 -14.08 -11.87
C ALA A 22 -0.99 -12.64 -12.40
N GLN A 23 -0.61 -11.63 -11.64
CA GLN A 23 -0.95 -10.25 -11.94
C GLN A 23 0.17 -9.29 -11.56
N HIS A 24 0.49 -8.36 -12.46
CA HIS A 24 1.35 -7.23 -12.19
C HIS A 24 0.52 -5.99 -11.86
N TYR A 25 0.94 -5.27 -10.86
CA TYR A 25 0.44 -3.94 -10.54
C TYR A 25 1.60 -2.95 -10.55
N LEU A 26 1.36 -1.80 -11.13
CA LEU A 26 2.30 -0.68 -11.14
C LEU A 26 1.53 0.59 -10.76
N GLU A 27 2.07 1.39 -9.86
CA GLU A 27 1.51 2.69 -9.53
C GLU A 27 2.58 3.78 -9.49
N VAL A 28 2.24 4.94 -10.02
CA VAL A 28 3.04 6.16 -9.92
C VAL A 28 2.16 7.25 -9.32
N ARG A 29 2.67 7.92 -8.27
CA ARG A 29 2.00 9.08 -7.66
C ARG A 29 2.95 10.26 -7.59
N GLY A 30 2.38 11.45 -7.68
CA GLY A 30 3.06 12.70 -7.42
C GLY A 30 2.12 13.70 -6.77
N ALA A 31 2.68 14.67 -6.05
CA ALA A 31 1.93 15.78 -5.49
C ALA A 31 2.67 17.11 -5.63
N ASP A 32 1.94 18.21 -5.50
CA ASP A 32 2.47 19.56 -5.50
C ASP A 32 3.43 19.82 -4.32
N THR A 33 3.29 19.09 -3.22
CA THR A 33 4.21 19.04 -2.07
C THR A 33 5.56 18.38 -2.36
N LYS A 34 5.83 17.99 -3.63
CA LYS A 34 7.01 17.23 -4.07
C LYS A 34 7.03 15.78 -3.57
N TYR A 35 5.92 15.26 -3.06
CA TYR A 35 5.76 13.84 -2.79
C TYR A 35 5.87 13.06 -4.10
N ARG A 36 6.62 11.96 -4.07
CA ARG A 36 6.80 11.02 -5.18
C ARG A 36 6.65 9.61 -4.67
N TYR A 37 5.93 8.80 -5.40
CA TYR A 37 5.72 7.41 -5.07
C TYR A 37 5.77 6.57 -6.33
N PHE A 38 6.43 5.44 -6.23
CA PHE A 38 6.45 4.39 -7.23
C PHE A 38 6.22 3.08 -6.53
N ASP A 39 5.34 2.25 -7.05
CA ASP A 39 5.02 0.94 -6.52
C ASP A 39 4.94 -0.07 -7.67
N TRP A 40 5.58 -1.18 -7.49
CA TRP A 40 5.45 -2.35 -8.34
C TRP A 40 5.25 -3.58 -7.47
N ASN A 41 4.17 -4.33 -7.75
CA ASN A 41 3.98 -5.62 -7.13
C ASN A 41 3.61 -6.70 -8.14
N TYR A 42 3.95 -7.92 -7.80
CA TYR A 42 3.60 -9.11 -8.53
C TYR A 42 2.88 -10.10 -7.61
N THR A 43 1.65 -10.43 -7.95
CA THR A 43 0.86 -11.44 -7.27
C THR A 43 0.93 -12.75 -8.04
N PHE A 44 1.42 -13.79 -7.41
CA PHE A 44 1.48 -15.15 -7.96
C PHE A 44 0.09 -15.79 -7.96
N ALA A 45 -0.08 -16.84 -8.78
CA ALA A 45 -1.33 -17.58 -8.87
C ALA A 45 -1.79 -18.19 -7.53
N ASN A 46 -0.87 -18.47 -6.61
CA ASN A 46 -1.16 -18.96 -5.26
C ASN A 46 -1.44 -17.85 -4.24
N SER A 47 -1.59 -16.59 -4.69
CA SER A 47 -1.80 -15.40 -3.86
C SER A 47 -0.60 -14.94 -3.01
N ALA A 48 0.57 -15.56 -3.14
CA ALA A 48 1.80 -14.96 -2.65
C ALA A 48 2.08 -13.69 -3.46
N LEU A 49 2.68 -12.69 -2.85
CA LEU A 49 3.06 -11.48 -3.55
C LEU A 49 4.46 -11.01 -3.19
N VAL A 50 5.13 -10.43 -4.17
CA VAL A 50 6.34 -9.63 -4.01
C VAL A 50 5.97 -8.19 -4.29
N ASP A 51 6.50 -7.30 -3.49
CA ASP A 51 6.16 -5.90 -3.53
C ASP A 51 7.41 -5.03 -3.33
N MET A 52 7.51 -3.98 -4.14
CA MET A 52 8.62 -3.05 -4.12
C MET A 52 8.07 -1.64 -4.32
N PHE A 53 8.30 -0.77 -3.35
CA PHE A 53 7.90 0.62 -3.52
C PHE A 53 8.95 1.63 -3.04
N TYR A 54 8.90 2.79 -3.64
CA TYR A 54 9.72 3.95 -3.31
C TYR A 54 8.82 5.11 -2.87
N VAL A 55 9.20 5.76 -1.78
CA VAL A 55 8.59 6.99 -1.28
C VAL A 55 9.65 8.08 -1.23
N GLY A 56 9.39 9.21 -1.86
CA GLY A 56 10.21 10.41 -1.77
C GLY A 56 9.40 11.59 -1.27
N VAL A 57 9.88 12.23 -0.24
CA VAL A 57 9.37 13.50 0.29
C VAL A 57 10.53 14.48 0.46
N PRO A 58 10.28 15.80 0.56
CA PRO A 58 11.35 16.75 0.85
C PRO A 58 12.15 16.34 2.08
N GLY A 59 13.46 16.14 1.89
CA GLY A 59 14.38 15.77 2.97
C GLY A 59 14.46 14.26 3.30
N SER A 60 13.58 13.41 2.75
CA SER A 60 13.61 11.98 3.02
C SER A 60 13.23 11.14 1.80
N ASN A 61 13.92 10.03 1.61
CA ASN A 61 13.58 9.01 0.62
C ASN A 61 13.63 7.64 1.27
N GLU A 62 12.77 6.74 0.82
CA GLU A 62 12.65 5.40 1.36
C GLU A 62 12.38 4.41 0.24
N PHE A 63 13.16 3.34 0.21
CA PHE A 63 12.95 2.19 -0.66
C PHE A 63 12.54 0.98 0.18
N ASN A 64 11.48 0.31 -0.21
CA ASN A 64 10.90 -0.84 0.46
C ASN A 64 10.89 -2.02 -0.50
N LEU A 65 11.42 -3.15 -0.05
CA LEU A 65 11.37 -4.42 -0.79
C LEU A 65 10.84 -5.50 0.15
N GLY A 66 9.81 -6.16 -0.25
CA GLY A 66 9.18 -7.15 0.60
C GLY A 66 8.17 -8.02 -0.11
N GLY A 67 7.23 -8.52 0.65
CA GLY A 67 6.16 -9.34 0.15
C GLY A 67 5.30 -9.92 1.25
N GLY A 68 4.37 -10.75 0.85
CA GLY A 68 3.42 -11.37 1.76
C GLY A 68 2.45 -12.29 1.07
N TYR A 69 1.24 -12.34 1.59
CA TYR A 69 0.22 -13.24 1.11
C TYR A 69 -1.16 -12.62 1.17
N GLY A 70 -1.87 -12.62 0.03
CA GLY A 70 -3.25 -12.17 -0.07
C GLY A 70 -4.25 -13.29 0.24
N PHE A 71 -5.22 -13.04 1.11
CA PHE A 71 -6.30 -13.97 1.36
C PHE A 71 -7.66 -13.26 1.38
N LYS A 72 -8.71 -13.99 1.05
CA LYS A 72 -10.08 -13.48 0.97
C LYS A 72 -10.95 -14.16 2.02
N PRO A 73 -11.06 -13.59 3.24
CA PRO A 73 -11.95 -14.15 4.25
C PRO A 73 -13.43 -14.07 3.86
N LYS A 74 -13.75 -13.13 2.95
CA LYS A 74 -15.06 -12.99 2.30
C LYS A 74 -14.86 -12.62 0.83
N PRO A 75 -15.80 -12.91 -0.07
CA PRO A 75 -15.69 -12.58 -1.50
C PRO A 75 -15.41 -11.09 -1.76
N CYS A 76 -15.94 -10.20 -0.91
CA CYS A 76 -15.77 -8.76 -1.03
C CYS A 76 -14.56 -8.19 -0.28
N LEU A 77 -13.81 -8.99 0.49
CA LEU A 77 -12.73 -8.51 1.35
C LEU A 77 -11.44 -9.26 1.04
N THR A 78 -10.40 -8.53 0.67
CA THR A 78 -9.04 -9.03 0.56
C THR A 78 -8.18 -8.41 1.66
N LEU A 79 -7.42 -9.24 2.34
CA LEU A 79 -6.42 -8.83 3.32
C LEU A 79 -5.06 -9.38 2.87
N ALA A 80 -4.02 -8.55 2.92
CA ALA A 80 -2.66 -8.99 2.64
C ALA A 80 -1.68 -8.46 3.70
N PRO A 81 -1.28 -9.30 4.67
CA PRO A 81 -0.15 -8.99 5.53
C PRO A 81 1.15 -9.02 4.73
N LEU A 82 2.00 -8.02 4.96
CA LEU A 82 3.21 -7.72 4.23
C LEU A 82 4.36 -7.45 5.19
N VAL A 83 5.57 -7.81 4.78
CA VAL A 83 6.80 -7.48 5.50
C VAL A 83 7.81 -6.96 4.51
N TYR A 84 8.47 -5.86 4.84
CA TYR A 84 9.47 -5.20 4.00
C TYR A 84 10.78 -5.00 4.73
N ALA A 85 11.88 -5.17 3.99
CA ALA A 85 13.14 -4.54 4.30
C ALA A 85 13.11 -3.10 3.78
N VAL A 86 13.51 -2.15 4.61
CA VAL A 86 13.46 -0.71 4.31
C VAL A 86 14.85 -0.14 4.32
N ILE A 87 15.18 0.63 3.27
CA ILE A 87 16.43 1.38 3.14
C ILE A 87 16.06 2.84 2.89
N GLY A 88 16.48 3.72 3.78
CA GLY A 88 16.30 5.16 3.65
C GLY A 88 17.35 5.83 2.78
N LYS A 89 17.26 7.17 2.68
CA LYS A 89 18.11 8.03 1.86
C LYS A 89 19.60 7.83 2.13
N GLU A 90 19.97 7.65 3.39
CA GLU A 90 21.31 7.30 3.79
C GLU A 90 21.40 5.78 3.91
N ALA A 91 22.42 5.18 3.31
CA ALA A 91 22.57 3.71 3.27
C ALA A 91 22.66 3.09 4.68
N GLU A 92 22.92 3.90 5.69
CA GLU A 92 22.94 3.49 7.10
C GLU A 92 21.55 3.40 7.72
N GLN A 93 20.55 4.09 7.14
CA GLN A 93 19.17 4.03 7.61
C GLN A 93 18.50 2.76 7.11
N ARG A 94 18.26 1.81 8.01
CA ARG A 94 17.64 0.52 7.71
C ARG A 94 16.58 0.18 8.75
N GLY A 95 15.59 -0.57 8.33
CA GLY A 95 14.54 -1.06 9.21
C GLY A 95 13.70 -2.15 8.60
N ILE A 96 12.70 -2.54 9.34
CA ILE A 96 11.65 -3.48 8.90
C ILE A 96 10.31 -2.75 8.94
N LYS A 97 9.49 -2.94 7.92
CA LYS A 97 8.11 -2.47 7.92
C LYS A 97 7.17 -3.67 7.89
N ILE A 98 6.28 -3.72 8.85
CA ILE A 98 5.15 -4.66 8.85
C ILE A 98 3.93 -3.89 8.38
N ALA A 99 3.19 -4.44 7.42
CA ALA A 99 2.03 -3.76 6.88
C ALA A 99 0.85 -4.70 6.64
N LEU A 100 -0.33 -4.11 6.53
CA LEU A 100 -1.57 -4.76 6.14
C LEU A 100 -2.22 -3.96 5.01
N LEU A 101 -2.34 -4.58 3.85
CA LEU A 101 -3.18 -4.07 2.78
C LEU A 101 -4.60 -4.61 2.97
N VAL A 102 -5.58 -3.70 2.91
CA VAL A 102 -7.01 -4.02 3.02
C VAL A 102 -7.70 -3.53 1.76
N MET A 103 -8.39 -4.42 1.06
CA MET A 103 -9.23 -4.06 -0.08
C MET A 103 -10.63 -4.63 0.15
N LEU A 104 -11.64 -3.76 0.06
CA LEU A 104 -13.04 -4.16 0.14
C LEU A 104 -13.79 -3.62 -1.08
N GLU A 105 -14.57 -4.48 -1.71
CA GLU A 105 -15.45 -4.09 -2.81
C GLU A 105 -16.83 -4.72 -2.62
N LYS A 106 -17.85 -3.86 -2.46
CA LYS A 106 -19.24 -4.31 -2.27
C LYS A 106 -20.22 -3.25 -2.78
N GLU A 107 -21.14 -3.67 -3.63
CA GLU A 107 -22.29 -2.84 -4.12
C GLU A 107 -21.84 -1.49 -4.71
N GLY A 108 -20.71 -1.50 -5.45
CA GLY A 108 -20.13 -0.30 -6.06
C GLY A 108 -19.27 0.55 -5.11
N TRP A 109 -19.24 0.22 -3.82
CA TRP A 109 -18.28 0.79 -2.89
C TRP A 109 -16.94 0.08 -2.95
N LYS A 110 -15.87 0.85 -2.88
CA LYS A 110 -14.49 0.35 -2.81
C LYS A 110 -13.75 1.02 -1.66
N VAL A 111 -13.04 0.23 -0.89
CA VAL A 111 -12.14 0.71 0.15
C VAL A 111 -10.77 0.12 -0.11
N ASN A 112 -9.76 0.95 -0.16
CA ASN A 112 -8.36 0.53 -0.20
C ASN A 112 -7.63 1.19 0.96
N SER A 113 -6.86 0.42 1.69
CA SER A 113 -6.08 0.94 2.81
C SER A 113 -4.76 0.20 2.95
N PHE A 114 -3.71 0.93 3.23
CA PHE A 114 -2.40 0.43 3.60
C PHE A 114 -2.06 0.91 5.00
N LEU A 115 -1.97 -0.02 5.94
CA LEU A 115 -1.57 0.21 7.33
C LEU A 115 -0.14 -0.31 7.50
N GLY A 116 0.79 0.53 7.94
CA GLY A 116 2.17 0.14 8.11
C GLY A 116 2.76 0.63 9.42
N HIS A 117 3.68 -0.15 9.96
CA HIS A 117 4.53 0.22 11.07
C HIS A 117 5.98 -0.07 10.69
N PHE A 118 6.81 0.97 10.77
CA PHE A 118 8.25 0.88 10.54
C PHE A 118 8.97 0.85 11.87
N GLU A 119 9.84 -0.13 12.01
CA GLU A 119 10.76 -0.32 13.13
C GLU A 119 12.18 -0.11 12.64
N ARG A 120 12.88 0.84 13.25
CA ARG A 120 14.27 1.16 12.93
C ARG A 120 15.21 0.08 13.44
N ILE A 121 16.16 -0.32 12.60
CA ILE A 121 17.32 -1.15 12.99
C ILE A 121 18.57 -0.28 13.11
N SER A 122 18.76 0.69 12.20
CA SER A 122 19.89 1.61 12.22
C SER A 122 19.53 2.95 11.57
N GLY A 123 20.34 4.00 11.83
CA GLY A 123 20.15 5.37 11.35
C GLY A 123 19.38 6.24 12.34
N ASP A 124 19.06 7.48 11.94
CA ASP A 124 18.51 8.52 12.81
C ASP A 124 16.99 8.76 12.61
N VAL A 125 16.34 8.00 11.75
CA VAL A 125 14.89 8.14 11.55
C VAL A 125 14.13 7.41 12.65
N ASP A 126 13.21 8.11 13.30
CA ASP A 126 12.34 7.53 14.30
C ASP A 126 11.41 6.47 13.73
N ASP A 127 11.00 5.53 14.58
CA ASP A 127 9.90 4.62 14.25
C ASP A 127 8.64 5.40 13.89
N TYR A 128 7.93 4.92 12.88
CA TYR A 128 6.73 5.59 12.43
C TYR A 128 5.58 4.64 12.07
N GLN A 129 4.40 5.18 12.09
CA GLN A 129 3.18 4.51 11.69
C GLN A 129 2.55 5.26 10.51
N VAL A 130 2.07 4.51 9.55
CA VAL A 130 1.39 5.06 8.39
C VAL A 130 0.06 4.35 8.17
N LEU A 131 -0.99 5.14 8.02
CA LEU A 131 -2.23 4.76 7.37
C LEU A 131 -2.28 5.61 6.10
N ASP A 132 -1.61 5.13 5.05
CA ASP A 132 -1.65 5.79 3.75
C ASP A 132 -2.76 5.17 2.90
N THR A 133 -3.34 6.00 2.04
CA THR A 133 -4.39 5.54 1.13
C THR A 133 -5.59 4.87 1.81
N LEU A 134 -6.14 5.43 2.86
CA LEU A 134 -7.51 5.09 3.20
C LEU A 134 -8.43 5.77 2.18
N ASP A 135 -8.58 5.14 1.03
CA ASP A 135 -9.44 5.60 -0.03
C ASP A 135 -10.78 4.88 0.05
N VAL A 136 -11.84 5.63 0.23
CA VAL A 136 -13.21 5.14 0.13
C VAL A 136 -13.83 5.77 -1.10
N SER A 137 -14.26 4.98 -2.06
CA SER A 137 -14.88 5.48 -3.30
C SER A 137 -16.12 4.70 -3.69
N ARG A 138 -16.95 5.31 -4.52
CA ARG A 138 -18.14 4.70 -5.08
C ARG A 138 -18.22 4.99 -6.58
N VAL A 139 -18.58 3.99 -7.37
CA VAL A 139 -18.92 4.15 -8.76
C VAL A 139 -20.20 5.00 -8.88
N VAL A 140 -20.12 6.11 -9.59
CA VAL A 140 -21.26 7.02 -9.81
C VAL A 140 -21.82 6.90 -11.20
N HIS A 141 -20.98 6.75 -12.23
CA HIS A 141 -21.43 6.55 -13.60
C HIS A 141 -20.30 5.99 -14.48
N GLY A 142 -20.54 4.88 -15.18
CA GLY A 142 -19.56 4.28 -16.08
C GLY A 142 -18.20 4.08 -15.43
N PRO A 143 -17.09 4.66 -15.97
CA PRO A 143 -15.76 4.52 -15.42
C PRO A 143 -15.46 5.47 -14.24
N PHE A 144 -16.39 6.35 -13.86
CA PHE A 144 -16.15 7.39 -12.87
C PHE A 144 -16.51 6.93 -11.47
N GLU A 145 -15.59 7.19 -10.53
CA GLU A 145 -15.80 7.03 -9.10
C GLU A 145 -15.54 8.35 -8.39
N VAL A 146 -16.29 8.60 -7.34
CA VAL A 146 -16.05 9.70 -6.40
C VAL A 146 -15.90 9.15 -5.01
N GLY A 147 -15.17 9.85 -4.16
CA GLY A 147 -14.91 9.36 -2.84
C GLY A 147 -14.13 10.31 -1.96
N PHE A 148 -13.48 9.72 -1.00
CA PHE A 148 -12.71 10.39 0.02
C PHE A 148 -11.36 9.68 0.19
N SER A 149 -10.28 10.46 0.27
CA SER A 149 -8.93 9.98 0.48
C SER A 149 -8.41 10.51 1.80
N SER A 150 -7.93 9.61 2.64
CA SER A 150 -7.31 9.95 3.93
C SER A 150 -5.91 9.40 3.99
N GLY A 151 -5.02 10.13 4.64
CA GLY A 151 -3.69 9.69 5.04
C GLY A 151 -3.43 10.12 6.47
N PHE A 152 -2.84 9.24 7.25
CA PHE A 152 -2.40 9.51 8.61
C PHE A 152 -0.96 9.03 8.75
N PHE A 153 -0.10 9.93 9.11
CA PHE A 153 1.30 9.62 9.36
C PHE A 153 1.64 10.00 10.80
N ARG A 154 2.30 9.11 11.53
CA ARG A 154 2.76 9.37 12.89
C ARG A 154 4.25 9.14 12.99
N ALA A 155 4.99 10.20 13.33
CA ALA A 155 6.40 10.14 13.67
C ALA A 155 6.67 11.04 14.87
N GLY A 156 7.64 10.72 15.72
CA GLY A 156 7.96 11.48 16.92
C GLY A 156 6.76 11.70 17.86
N GLY A 157 5.81 10.75 17.88
CA GLY A 157 4.61 10.81 18.73
C GLY A 157 3.47 11.70 18.22
N LYS A 158 3.63 12.40 17.09
CA LYS A 158 2.62 13.31 16.52
C LYS A 158 1.93 12.69 15.31
N TRP A 159 0.60 12.83 15.25
CA TRP A 159 -0.20 12.47 14.08
C TRP A 159 -0.36 13.65 13.12
N ASN A 160 -0.14 13.39 11.85
CA ASN A 160 -0.37 14.33 10.76
C ASN A 160 -1.49 13.79 9.86
N PRO A 161 -2.75 14.12 10.13
CA PRO A 161 -3.88 13.69 9.31
C PRO A 161 -3.98 14.56 8.05
N GLN A 162 -4.27 13.91 6.92
CA GLN A 162 -4.61 14.56 5.66
C GLN A 162 -5.88 13.91 5.12
N ASN A 163 -6.88 14.71 4.76
CA ASN A 163 -8.18 14.21 4.34
C ASN A 163 -8.78 15.07 3.23
N GLY A 164 -9.46 14.46 2.27
CA GLY A 164 -10.14 15.25 1.26
C GLY A 164 -10.82 14.43 0.15
N PRO A 165 -11.45 15.12 -0.82
CA PRO A 165 -12.15 14.48 -1.91
C PRO A 165 -11.21 13.69 -2.80
N LEU A 166 -11.77 12.62 -3.38
CA LEU A 166 -11.11 11.70 -4.29
C LEU A 166 -11.96 11.54 -5.54
N PHE A 167 -11.32 11.64 -6.71
CA PHE A 167 -11.90 11.34 -8.00
C PHE A 167 -11.10 10.26 -8.69
N LYS A 168 -11.77 9.28 -9.30
CA LYS A 168 -11.12 8.21 -10.06
C LYS A 168 -11.76 8.09 -11.44
N LEU A 169 -10.92 7.81 -12.41
CA LEU A 169 -11.33 7.47 -13.77
C LEU A 169 -10.69 6.12 -14.13
N ASN A 170 -11.50 5.10 -14.23
CA ASN A 170 -11.05 3.76 -14.60
C ASN A 170 -10.96 3.63 -16.12
N ASP A 171 -9.96 2.91 -16.62
CA ASP A 171 -9.83 2.52 -18.02
C ASP A 171 -9.41 1.05 -18.15
N ARG A 172 -9.08 0.62 -19.36
CA ARG A 172 -8.72 -0.79 -19.65
C ARG A 172 -7.40 -1.24 -18.99
N LEU A 173 -6.52 -0.29 -18.65
CA LEU A 173 -5.20 -0.56 -18.10
C LEU A 173 -5.12 -0.32 -16.60
N GLY A 174 -6.13 0.28 -15.98
CA GLY A 174 -6.13 0.64 -14.56
C GLY A 174 -6.98 1.86 -14.24
N ALA A 175 -6.46 2.79 -13.43
CA ALA A 175 -7.19 3.99 -13.05
C ALA A 175 -6.30 5.22 -12.87
N TRP A 176 -6.86 6.37 -13.19
CA TRP A 176 -6.35 7.68 -12.81
C TRP A 176 -7.01 8.12 -11.51
N TYR A 177 -6.22 8.74 -10.62
CA TYR A 177 -6.69 9.25 -9.33
C TYR A 177 -6.28 10.70 -9.20
N VAL A 178 -7.20 11.51 -8.68
CA VAL A 178 -6.92 12.87 -8.22
C VAL A 178 -7.51 13.01 -6.83
N SER A 179 -6.71 13.41 -5.86
CA SER A 179 -7.20 13.71 -4.52
C SER A 179 -6.66 15.04 -4.06
N TRP A 180 -7.50 15.82 -3.39
CA TRP A 180 -7.11 17.05 -2.73
C TRP A 180 -7.26 16.85 -1.23
N ARG A 181 -6.14 16.67 -0.56
CA ARG A 181 -6.08 16.38 0.87
C ARG A 181 -5.78 17.66 1.64
N PHE A 182 -6.59 17.92 2.63
CA PHE A 182 -6.44 19.03 3.58
C PHE A 182 -5.83 18.51 4.87
N GLY A 183 -4.86 19.21 5.43
CA GLY A 183 -4.16 18.84 6.65
C GLY A 183 -3.17 19.92 7.07
N PRO A 184 -2.14 19.58 7.85
CA PRO A 184 -1.06 20.51 8.17
C PRO A 184 -0.43 21.12 6.91
N ASP A 185 -0.25 20.30 5.87
CA ASP A 185 0.12 20.71 4.52
C ASP A 185 -0.99 20.28 3.57
N ASN A 186 -1.60 21.22 2.85
CA ASN A 186 -2.55 20.88 1.81
C ASN A 186 -1.81 20.22 0.66
N GLU A 187 -2.37 19.12 0.12
CA GLU A 187 -1.73 18.35 -0.93
C GLU A 187 -2.71 18.02 -2.06
N LEU A 188 -2.37 18.43 -3.28
CA LEU A 188 -3.02 17.98 -4.49
C LEU A 188 -2.22 16.80 -5.06
N ARG A 189 -2.79 15.61 -5.01
CA ARG A 189 -2.14 14.36 -5.41
C ARG A 189 -2.72 13.81 -6.69
N PHE A 190 -1.85 13.37 -7.58
CA PHE A 190 -2.18 12.66 -8.81
C PHE A 190 -1.55 11.27 -8.77
N SER A 191 -2.31 10.27 -9.19
CA SER A 191 -1.81 8.91 -9.32
C SER A 191 -2.29 8.26 -10.60
N ARG A 192 -1.49 7.37 -11.12
CA ARG A 192 -1.85 6.44 -12.18
C ARG A 192 -1.45 5.04 -11.77
N ASN A 193 -2.40 4.12 -11.75
CA ASN A 193 -2.08 2.72 -11.64
C ASN A 193 -2.31 1.96 -12.94
N PHE A 194 -1.60 0.85 -13.08
CA PHE A 194 -1.69 -0.08 -14.20
C PHE A 194 -1.84 -1.49 -13.66
N LEU A 195 -2.67 -2.27 -14.31
CA LEU A 195 -2.96 -3.65 -13.95
C LEU A 195 -2.78 -4.53 -15.19
N PHE A 196 -1.82 -5.45 -15.12
CA PHE A 196 -1.50 -6.37 -16.23
C PHE A 196 -1.73 -7.82 -15.76
N LYS A 197 -2.38 -8.61 -16.62
CA LYS A 197 -2.62 -10.05 -16.41
C LYS A 197 -1.63 -10.86 -17.22
#